data_a1a6c61d34de24505a17026a5d855358
#
_entry.id   a1a6c61d34de24505a17026a5d855358
#
_cell.length_a   1.000
_cell.length_b   1.000
_cell.length_c   1.000
_cell.angle_alpha   90.00
_cell.angle_beta   90.00
_cell.angle_gamma   90.00
#
_symmetry.space_group_name_H-M   'P 1'
#
loop_
_entity.id
_entity.type
_entity.pdbx_description
1 polymer ?
#
loop_
_entity_poly.entity_id
_entity_poly.type
_entity_poly.pdbx_seq_one_letter_code
_entity_poly.pdbx_strand_id
1 'polypeptide(L)'
;MHPLSLAVTVSLLLATACAPKQVSVTTPARPSKTMPDVGPSNNRSTPVSTPGSTTSPASARIVESDTTARPAWLKARIAEVLAERKRNPITRILRYDYGGQTVYYISAPCCDQYSQVYDTRGKLVCQPDGGITGKGDGQCRDFEKKKTNEKLVWQDPR
;
A
#
# COMPACT_ATOMS: atom_id res chain seq x y z
N MET A 1 10.25 -13.51 65.87
CA MET A 1 8.96 -14.08 65.56
C MET A 1 7.98 -12.93 65.34
N HIS A 2 7.73 -12.55 64.11
CA HIS A 2 6.78 -11.47 63.74
C HIS A 2 5.71 -12.09 62.83
N PRO A 3 4.43 -11.93 63.13
CA PRO A 3 3.37 -12.44 62.24
C PRO A 3 3.13 -11.52 61.04
N LEU A 4 3.08 -12.10 59.86
CA LEU A 4 2.63 -11.48 58.61
C LEU A 4 1.12 -11.23 58.70
N SER A 5 0.72 -9.95 58.54
CA SER A 5 -0.68 -9.58 58.25
C SER A 5 -0.92 -9.59 56.77
N LEU A 6 -1.76 -10.51 56.27
CA LEU A 6 -2.30 -10.51 54.90
C LEU A 6 -3.50 -9.59 54.85
N ALA A 7 -3.37 -8.47 54.13
CA ALA A 7 -4.49 -7.62 53.76
C ALA A 7 -5.00 -8.05 52.37
N VAL A 8 -6.19 -8.65 52.33
CA VAL A 8 -6.93 -8.99 51.11
C VAL A 8 -7.75 -7.78 50.70
N THR A 9 -7.35 -7.07 49.63
CA THR A 9 -8.14 -6.03 49.02
C THR A 9 -9.04 -6.61 47.93
N VAL A 10 -10.35 -6.63 48.17
CA VAL A 10 -11.40 -6.99 47.21
C VAL A 10 -11.61 -5.81 46.27
N SER A 11 -11.18 -5.94 44.99
CA SER A 11 -11.46 -4.98 43.96
C SER A 11 -12.83 -5.24 43.34
N LEU A 12 -13.75 -4.31 43.52
CA LEU A 12 -15.09 -4.29 42.96
C LEU A 12 -15.01 -3.81 41.49
N LEU A 13 -15.24 -4.73 40.52
CA LEU A 13 -15.32 -4.42 39.10
C LEU A 13 -16.71 -3.84 38.78
N LEU A 14 -16.77 -2.54 38.49
CA LEU A 14 -17.94 -1.92 37.87
C LEU A 14 -17.92 -2.18 36.36
N ALA A 15 -18.81 -3.01 35.88
CA ALA A 15 -19.09 -3.20 34.46
C ALA A 15 -20.01 -2.07 33.96
N THR A 16 -19.46 -1.11 33.23
CA THR A 16 -20.25 -0.12 32.46
C THR A 16 -20.64 -0.73 31.13
N ALA A 17 -21.91 -1.09 30.99
CA ALA A 17 -22.52 -1.52 29.74
C ALA A 17 -22.72 -0.33 28.81
N CYS A 18 -21.94 -0.21 27.72
CA CYS A 18 -22.23 0.69 26.61
C CYS A 18 -23.30 0.05 25.71
N ALA A 19 -24.50 0.58 25.71
CA ALA A 19 -25.54 0.22 24.77
C ALA A 19 -25.25 0.84 23.38
N PRO A 20 -25.32 0.08 22.26
CA PRO A 20 -25.17 0.63 20.93
C PRO A 20 -26.40 1.43 20.53
N LYS A 21 -26.20 2.71 20.21
CA LYS A 21 -27.23 3.60 19.69
C LYS A 21 -27.47 3.23 18.21
N GLN A 22 -28.64 2.67 17.91
CA GLN A 22 -29.03 2.38 16.53
C GLN A 22 -29.34 3.69 15.81
N VAL A 23 -28.55 3.98 14.77
CA VAL A 23 -28.81 5.08 13.83
C VAL A 23 -29.66 4.53 12.69
N SER A 24 -30.91 4.95 12.62
CA SER A 24 -31.81 4.66 11.48
C SER A 24 -31.32 5.46 10.27
N VAL A 25 -30.76 4.78 9.26
CA VAL A 25 -30.45 5.39 7.97
C VAL A 25 -31.70 5.45 7.13
N THR A 26 -32.26 6.64 6.96
CA THR A 26 -33.35 6.90 6.02
C THR A 26 -32.74 7.05 4.63
N THR A 27 -33.01 6.08 3.75
CA THR A 27 -32.61 6.14 2.34
C THR A 27 -33.48 7.14 1.60
N PRO A 28 -32.94 8.21 0.97
CA PRO A 28 -33.74 9.09 0.14
C PRO A 28 -34.13 8.39 -1.17
N ALA A 29 -35.42 8.45 -1.50
CA ALA A 29 -35.95 7.92 -2.75
C ALA A 29 -35.33 8.64 -3.95
N ARG A 30 -34.76 7.85 -4.88
CA ARG A 30 -34.17 8.31 -6.14
C ARG A 30 -35.28 8.67 -7.12
N PRO A 31 -35.38 9.90 -7.66
CA PRO A 31 -36.30 10.18 -8.74
C PRO A 31 -35.85 9.50 -10.03
N SER A 32 -36.71 8.68 -10.62
CA SER A 32 -36.53 8.09 -11.95
C SER A 32 -36.55 9.19 -13.00
N LYS A 33 -35.41 9.49 -13.61
CA LYS A 33 -35.37 10.25 -14.85
C LYS A 33 -35.51 9.31 -16.04
N THR A 34 -36.65 9.44 -16.73
CA THR A 34 -36.92 8.83 -18.02
C THR A 34 -35.87 9.27 -19.04
N MET A 35 -35.11 8.35 -19.61
CA MET A 35 -34.24 8.62 -20.75
C MET A 35 -35.06 8.81 -22.03
N PRO A 36 -34.74 9.79 -22.87
CA PRO A 36 -35.28 9.83 -24.22
C PRO A 36 -34.60 8.80 -25.09
N ASP A 37 -35.42 8.09 -25.85
CA ASP A 37 -35.05 7.13 -26.87
C ASP A 37 -34.30 7.83 -28.02
N VAL A 38 -33.01 7.49 -28.22
CA VAL A 38 -32.25 7.96 -29.38
C VAL A 38 -31.99 6.75 -30.27
N GLY A 39 -32.69 6.77 -31.40
CA GLY A 39 -32.63 5.74 -32.44
C GLY A 39 -31.24 5.54 -33.03
N PRO A 40 -31.04 4.43 -33.76
CA PRO A 40 -29.71 4.02 -34.27
C PRO A 40 -29.23 4.89 -35.41
N SER A 41 -28.17 5.65 -35.18
CA SER A 41 -27.43 6.32 -36.26
C SER A 41 -26.36 5.36 -36.82
N ASN A 42 -26.66 4.83 -37.99
CA ASN A 42 -25.72 4.07 -38.80
C ASN A 42 -24.70 5.02 -39.44
N ASN A 43 -23.53 5.18 -38.83
CA ASN A 43 -22.36 5.74 -39.50
C ASN A 43 -21.31 4.65 -39.65
N ARG A 44 -21.36 4.03 -40.83
CA ARG A 44 -20.37 3.10 -41.36
C ARG A 44 -19.17 3.92 -41.80
N SER A 45 -18.13 4.06 -40.98
CA SER A 45 -16.85 4.57 -41.37
C SER A 45 -15.91 3.42 -41.70
N THR A 46 -15.53 3.38 -42.98
CA THR A 46 -14.56 2.46 -43.55
C THR A 46 -13.20 2.66 -42.89
N PRO A 47 -12.47 1.61 -42.46
CA PRO A 47 -11.12 1.77 -41.98
C PRO A 47 -10.16 2.02 -43.13
N VAL A 48 -9.57 3.19 -43.19
CA VAL A 48 -8.40 3.46 -44.01
C VAL A 48 -7.19 2.80 -43.35
N SER A 49 -6.66 1.80 -43.99
CA SER A 49 -5.40 1.17 -43.62
C SER A 49 -4.24 2.13 -43.91
N THR A 50 -3.63 2.70 -42.87
CA THR A 50 -2.34 3.34 -42.98
C THR A 50 -1.26 2.36 -42.53
N PRO A 51 -0.31 2.00 -43.39
CA PRO A 51 0.79 1.13 -43.00
C PRO A 51 1.89 1.98 -42.33
N GLY A 52 2.39 1.50 -41.20
CA GLY A 52 3.70 1.83 -40.72
C GLY A 52 3.77 2.87 -39.60
N SER A 53 3.57 2.43 -38.37
CA SER A 53 4.34 2.91 -37.24
C SER A 53 4.98 1.71 -36.58
N THR A 54 6.25 1.54 -36.87
CA THR A 54 7.15 0.64 -36.15
C THR A 54 7.27 1.20 -34.73
N THR A 55 6.36 0.78 -33.85
CA THR A 55 6.51 1.00 -32.43
C THR A 55 7.68 0.13 -31.99
N SER A 56 8.85 0.76 -31.86
CA SER A 56 10.01 0.19 -31.20
C SER A 56 9.51 -0.39 -29.87
N PRO A 57 9.77 -1.68 -29.57
CA PRO A 57 9.40 -2.21 -28.27
C PRO A 57 10.10 -1.36 -27.22
N ALA A 58 9.32 -0.70 -26.38
CA ALA A 58 9.85 -0.04 -25.19
C ALA A 58 10.73 -1.08 -24.50
N SER A 59 12.05 -0.83 -24.50
CA SER A 59 13.03 -1.66 -23.82
C SER A 59 12.52 -1.89 -22.42
N ALA A 60 11.98 -3.08 -22.17
CA ALA A 60 11.74 -3.55 -20.82
C ALA A 60 13.10 -3.42 -20.12
N ARG A 61 13.27 -2.39 -19.31
CA ARG A 61 14.43 -2.27 -18.46
C ARG A 61 14.45 -3.55 -17.64
N ILE A 62 15.39 -4.43 -17.95
CA ILE A 62 15.72 -5.57 -17.09
C ILE A 62 16.23 -4.92 -15.82
N VAL A 63 15.32 -4.78 -14.85
CA VAL A 63 15.69 -4.28 -13.53
C VAL A 63 16.47 -5.41 -12.89
N GLU A 64 17.79 -5.26 -12.88
CA GLU A 64 18.70 -6.22 -12.23
C GLU A 64 18.20 -6.46 -10.81
N SER A 65 17.78 -7.70 -10.53
CA SER A 65 17.34 -8.09 -9.20
C SER A 65 18.57 -8.27 -8.31
N ASP A 66 18.79 -7.36 -7.38
CA ASP A 66 19.85 -7.46 -6.40
C ASP A 66 19.53 -8.54 -5.35
N THR A 67 19.95 -9.77 -5.62
CA THR A 67 19.71 -10.91 -4.74
C THR A 67 20.71 -10.99 -3.59
N THR A 68 21.80 -10.22 -3.63
CA THR A 68 22.93 -10.35 -2.69
C THR A 68 22.72 -9.68 -1.34
N ALA A 69 21.77 -8.77 -1.22
CA ALA A 69 21.60 -7.92 -0.03
C ALA A 69 20.21 -8.02 0.60
N ARG A 70 19.74 -9.23 0.89
CA ARG A 70 18.48 -9.40 1.64
C ARG A 70 18.80 -9.68 3.11
N PRO A 71 18.75 -8.68 3.99
CA PRO A 71 18.92 -8.89 5.42
C PRO A 71 17.82 -9.82 5.97
N ALA A 72 18.06 -10.43 7.11
CA ALA A 72 17.16 -11.46 7.68
C ALA A 72 15.74 -10.93 7.89
N TRP A 73 15.60 -9.69 8.37
CA TRP A 73 14.30 -9.07 8.56
C TRP A 73 13.51 -8.92 7.24
N LEU A 74 14.21 -8.63 6.12
CA LEU A 74 13.58 -8.47 4.82
C LEU A 74 13.10 -9.81 4.26
N LYS A 75 13.86 -10.89 4.51
CA LYS A 75 13.43 -12.26 4.16
C LYS A 75 12.16 -12.65 4.93
N ALA A 76 12.10 -12.33 6.22
CA ALA A 76 10.90 -12.54 7.04
C ALA A 76 9.71 -11.76 6.48
N ARG A 77 9.91 -10.49 6.11
CA ARG A 77 8.86 -9.65 5.52
C ARG A 77 8.34 -10.19 4.18
N ILE A 78 9.21 -10.70 3.33
CA ILE A 78 8.84 -11.37 2.07
C ILE A 78 7.99 -12.62 2.37
N ALA A 79 8.37 -13.42 3.35
CA ALA A 79 7.62 -14.62 3.74
C ALA A 79 6.21 -14.26 4.24
N GLU A 80 6.05 -13.19 5.02
CA GLU A 80 4.75 -12.65 5.44
C GLU A 80 3.87 -12.27 4.24
N VAL A 81 4.43 -11.53 3.28
CA VAL A 81 3.70 -11.14 2.06
C VAL A 81 3.26 -12.37 1.27
N LEU A 82 4.11 -13.40 1.17
CA LEU A 82 3.78 -14.64 0.45
C LEU A 82 2.71 -15.49 1.18
N ALA A 83 2.61 -15.38 2.50
CA ALA A 83 1.57 -16.05 3.28
C ALA A 83 0.18 -15.40 3.14
N GLU A 84 0.14 -14.14 2.74
CA GLU A 84 -1.12 -13.42 2.51
C GLU A 84 -1.68 -13.71 1.11
N ARG A 85 -2.91 -13.25 0.85
CA ARG A 85 -3.46 -13.25 -0.51
C ARG A 85 -2.63 -12.36 -1.43
N LYS A 86 -2.49 -12.75 -2.69
CA LYS A 86 -1.90 -11.89 -3.73
C LYS A 86 -2.58 -10.52 -3.70
N ARG A 87 -1.76 -9.48 -3.67
CA ARG A 87 -2.21 -8.08 -3.65
C ARG A 87 -2.34 -7.52 -5.07
N ASN A 88 -3.16 -6.51 -5.21
CA ASN A 88 -3.25 -5.72 -6.44
C ASN A 88 -3.28 -4.23 -6.08
N PRO A 89 -2.24 -3.46 -6.42
CA PRO A 89 -1.04 -3.86 -7.15
C PRO A 89 -0.15 -4.86 -6.39
N ILE A 90 0.67 -5.61 -7.13
CA ILE A 90 1.62 -6.57 -6.56
C ILE A 90 2.66 -5.85 -5.69
N THR A 91 3.07 -6.50 -4.60
CA THR A 91 4.09 -5.93 -3.71
C THR A 91 5.46 -5.91 -4.39
N ARG A 92 6.13 -4.77 -4.31
CA ARG A 92 7.50 -4.57 -4.79
C ARG A 92 8.36 -4.07 -3.64
N ILE A 93 9.60 -4.55 -3.60
CA ILE A 93 10.62 -4.08 -2.67
C ILE A 93 11.77 -3.52 -3.49
N LEU A 94 12.04 -2.26 -3.29
CA LEU A 94 13.09 -1.50 -3.97
C LEU A 94 14.13 -1.04 -2.95
N ARG A 95 15.39 -1.00 -3.36
CA ARG A 95 16.47 -0.42 -2.59
C ARG A 95 16.84 0.93 -3.18
N TYR A 96 17.11 1.88 -2.33
CA TYR A 96 17.57 3.23 -2.68
C TYR A 96 18.71 3.68 -1.78
N ASP A 97 19.43 4.69 -2.20
CA ASP A 97 20.23 5.52 -1.33
C ASP A 97 19.44 6.79 -1.02
N TYR A 98 19.24 7.09 0.27
CA TYR A 98 18.49 8.24 0.76
C TYR A 98 19.12 8.78 2.04
N GLY A 99 19.39 10.10 2.10
CA GLY A 99 20.01 10.71 3.27
C GLY A 99 21.40 10.14 3.62
N GLY A 100 22.16 9.69 2.61
CA GLY A 100 23.48 9.07 2.80
C GLY A 100 23.43 7.63 3.34
N GLN A 101 22.26 7.01 3.36
CA GLN A 101 22.07 5.64 3.84
C GLN A 101 21.32 4.79 2.82
N THR A 102 21.63 3.49 2.80
CA THR A 102 20.82 2.52 2.05
C THR A 102 19.50 2.28 2.77
N VAL A 103 18.40 2.39 2.03
CA VAL A 103 17.05 2.15 2.52
C VAL A 103 16.28 1.18 1.63
N TYR A 104 15.26 0.54 2.19
CA TYR A 104 14.36 -0.37 1.51
C TYR A 104 12.95 0.19 1.50
N TYR A 105 12.43 0.40 0.30
CA TYR A 105 11.05 0.84 0.07
C TYR A 105 10.17 -0.37 -0.23
N ILE A 106 9.08 -0.52 0.51
CA ILE A 106 8.06 -1.54 0.28
C ILE A 106 6.79 -0.84 -0.18
N SER A 107 6.32 -1.20 -1.38
CA SER A 107 5.12 -0.60 -1.96
C SER A 107 3.88 -0.87 -1.12
N ALA A 108 2.96 0.10 -1.10
CA ALA A 108 1.68 -0.03 -0.43
C ALA A 108 0.91 -1.26 -0.94
N PRO A 109 0.17 -1.95 -0.06
CA PRO A 109 -0.67 -3.09 -0.46
C PRO A 109 -1.82 -2.70 -1.37
N CYS A 110 -2.42 -1.56 -1.14
CA CYS A 110 -3.54 -0.99 -1.90
C CYS A 110 -3.83 0.45 -1.44
N CYS A 111 -4.38 1.20 -2.36
CA CYS A 111 -5.27 2.36 -2.20
C CYS A 111 -4.78 3.41 -1.17
N ASP A 112 -5.42 3.46 0.00
CA ASP A 112 -5.13 4.45 1.04
C ASP A 112 -4.06 3.99 2.05
N GLN A 113 -3.42 2.84 1.79
CA GLN A 113 -2.35 2.36 2.65
C GLN A 113 -1.03 3.05 2.30
N TYR A 114 -0.15 3.10 3.29
CA TYR A 114 1.15 3.73 3.13
C TYR A 114 2.17 2.76 2.54
N SER A 115 3.00 3.26 1.63
CA SER A 115 4.30 2.65 1.35
C SER A 115 5.25 2.90 2.52
N GLN A 116 6.23 2.04 2.71
CA GLN A 116 7.08 2.03 3.90
C GLN A 116 8.56 2.07 3.50
N VAL A 117 9.33 2.90 4.16
CA VAL A 117 10.79 2.98 4.01
C VAL A 117 11.46 2.49 5.29
N TYR A 118 12.34 1.50 5.15
CA TYR A 118 13.09 0.90 6.25
C TYR A 118 14.58 1.10 6.08
N ASP A 119 15.31 1.21 7.19
CA ASP A 119 16.76 1.17 7.19
C ASP A 119 17.29 -0.26 6.97
N THR A 120 18.61 -0.42 6.89
CA THR A 120 19.26 -1.73 6.72
C THR A 120 19.02 -2.70 7.87
N ARG A 121 18.61 -2.22 9.03
CA ARG A 121 18.28 -3.00 10.23
C ARG A 121 16.81 -3.38 10.33
N GLY A 122 15.97 -2.87 9.44
CA GLY A 122 14.53 -3.11 9.45
C GLY A 122 13.73 -2.17 10.34
N LYS A 123 14.33 -1.05 10.74
CA LYS A 123 13.59 0.00 11.46
C LYS A 123 12.87 0.87 10.44
N LEU A 124 11.58 1.13 10.67
CA LEU A 124 10.79 2.06 9.86
C LEU A 124 11.38 3.47 9.98
N VAL A 125 11.72 4.05 8.84
CA VAL A 125 12.24 5.42 8.73
C VAL A 125 11.10 6.40 8.51
N CYS A 126 10.24 6.12 7.52
CA CYS A 126 9.09 6.96 7.17
C CYS A 126 8.15 6.24 6.21
N GLN A 127 7.05 6.91 5.89
CA GLN A 127 6.05 6.48 4.92
C GLN A 127 5.87 7.60 3.88
N PRO A 128 6.60 7.55 2.75
CA PRO A 128 6.73 8.69 1.84
C PRO A 128 5.48 9.01 1.03
N ASP A 129 4.64 8.02 0.81
CA ASP A 129 3.43 8.13 -0.01
C ASP A 129 2.29 7.28 0.55
N GLY A 130 1.11 7.40 -0.07
CA GLY A 130 -0.10 6.71 0.36
C GLY A 130 -0.88 7.49 1.43
N GLY A 131 -1.81 6.78 2.08
CA GLY A 131 -2.81 7.39 2.96
C GLY A 131 -3.86 8.18 2.17
N ILE A 132 -4.89 8.67 2.84
CA ILE A 132 -6.03 9.38 2.23
C ILE A 132 -5.59 10.58 1.39
N THR A 133 -4.51 11.25 1.78
CA THR A 133 -3.99 12.43 1.07
C THR A 133 -2.96 12.10 -0.01
N GLY A 134 -2.48 10.88 -0.08
CA GLY A 134 -1.38 10.44 -0.95
C GLY A 134 0.00 11.02 -0.58
N LYS A 135 0.10 11.79 0.52
CA LYS A 135 1.31 12.54 0.90
C LYS A 135 2.17 11.83 1.95
N GLY A 136 1.82 10.60 2.29
CA GLY A 136 2.53 9.85 3.32
C GLY A 136 2.32 10.41 4.72
N ASP A 137 3.25 10.08 5.61
CA ASP A 137 3.27 10.52 7.03
C ASP A 137 3.90 11.90 7.24
N GLY A 138 4.44 12.50 6.18
CA GLY A 138 5.09 13.80 6.19
C GLY A 138 6.52 13.82 6.74
N GLN A 139 7.08 12.68 7.17
CA GLN A 139 8.43 12.63 7.72
C GLN A 139 9.53 12.67 6.65
N CYS A 140 9.25 12.17 5.45
CA CYS A 140 10.20 12.19 4.33
C CYS A 140 9.57 12.72 3.04
N ARG A 141 9.07 13.94 3.09
CA ARG A 141 8.40 14.62 1.96
C ARG A 141 9.28 14.80 0.72
N ASP A 142 10.57 14.72 0.90
CA ASP A 142 11.58 14.89 -0.13
C ASP A 142 12.12 13.54 -0.66
N PHE A 143 11.57 12.41 -0.20
CA PHE A 143 12.01 11.09 -0.58
C PHE A 143 12.08 10.91 -2.10
N GLU A 144 11.00 11.24 -2.82
CA GLU A 144 10.94 11.12 -4.28
C GLU A 144 12.00 11.96 -5.01
N LYS A 145 12.37 13.11 -4.41
CA LYS A 145 13.34 14.06 -5.01
C LYS A 145 14.79 13.68 -4.70
N LYS A 146 15.02 13.03 -3.56
CA LYS A 146 16.38 12.79 -3.04
C LYS A 146 16.80 11.32 -3.09
N LYS A 147 15.88 10.40 -3.34
CA LYS A 147 16.24 8.98 -3.52
C LYS A 147 17.04 8.79 -4.80
N THR A 148 18.08 8.00 -4.73
CA THR A 148 18.96 7.65 -5.87
C THR A 148 19.24 6.16 -5.90
N ASN A 149 19.92 5.67 -6.94
CA ASN A 149 20.39 4.28 -7.05
C ASN A 149 19.29 3.23 -6.87
N GLU A 150 18.14 3.43 -7.57
CA GLU A 150 17.04 2.48 -7.54
C GLU A 150 17.46 1.09 -8.00
N LYS A 151 17.20 0.08 -7.16
CA LYS A 151 17.37 -1.33 -7.49
C LYS A 151 16.19 -2.15 -7.04
N LEU A 152 15.67 -3.00 -7.92
CA LEU A 152 14.64 -3.97 -7.53
C LEU A 152 15.28 -5.08 -6.71
N VAL A 153 14.82 -5.25 -5.46
CA VAL A 153 15.27 -6.32 -4.57
C VAL A 153 14.37 -7.55 -4.68
N TRP A 154 13.06 -7.31 -4.75
CA TRP A 154 12.06 -8.36 -4.85
C TRP A 154 10.73 -7.83 -5.39
N GLN A 155 10.02 -8.70 -6.08
CA GLN A 155 8.64 -8.47 -6.51
C GLN A 155 7.84 -9.74 -6.28
N ASP A 156 6.59 -9.62 -5.85
CA ASP A 156 5.70 -10.78 -5.68
C ASP A 156 5.56 -11.54 -7.01
N PRO A 157 5.99 -12.79 -7.07
CA PRO A 157 6.00 -13.55 -8.32
C PRO A 157 4.63 -14.13 -8.71
N ARG A 158 3.63 -14.00 -7.84
CA ARG A 158 2.30 -14.59 -8.02
C ARG A 158 1.39 -13.78 -8.94
#